data_49f4d16aa23d05dcdc98f0aa56e3f783
#
_entry.id   49f4d16aa23d05dcdc98f0aa56e3f783
#
_cell.length_a   1.000
_cell.length_b   1.000
_cell.length_c   1.000
_cell.angle_alpha   90.00
_cell.angle_beta   90.00
_cell.angle_gamma   90.00
#
_symmetry.space_group_name_H-M   'P 1'
#
loop_
_entity.id
_entity.type
_entity.pdbx_description
1 polymer ?
#
loop_
_entity_poly.entity_id
_entity_poly.type
_entity_poly.pdbx_seq_one_letter_code
_entity_poly.pdbx_strand_id
1 'polypeptide(L)'
;MGNQQGKASLGGRLTKKDIERLQRRFNRLANNSGKVSISAFESMVELGGNPFIPRIFKLFDESGDGMLSLEEFTRALEYFGQLDVEEEQYKFAFRIYDEDKDGLISSEELFNVLQTLLGNTYPDAQLEQVVHNTMSEFDRDGDNKLDLEEFKALLSRQDLANKFSMSM
;
A
#
# COMPACT_ATOMS: atom_id res chain seq x y z
N MET A 1 -2.84 -33.08 -15.48
CA MET A 1 -3.93 -32.11 -15.32
C MET A 1 -3.46 -31.09 -14.28
N GLY A 2 -3.00 -29.94 -14.74
CA GLY A 2 -2.39 -28.91 -13.90
C GLY A 2 -3.45 -28.14 -13.13
N ASN A 3 -3.33 -28.18 -11.81
CA ASN A 3 -4.10 -27.34 -10.89
C ASN A 3 -3.48 -25.94 -10.94
N GLN A 4 -3.97 -25.07 -11.81
CA GLN A 4 -3.66 -23.66 -11.74
C GLN A 4 -4.43 -23.06 -10.55
N GLN A 5 -3.80 -23.08 -9.39
CA GLN A 5 -4.21 -22.24 -8.29
C GLN A 5 -4.00 -20.78 -8.73
N GLY A 6 -5.11 -20.10 -9.00
CA GLY A 6 -5.10 -18.71 -9.41
C GLY A 6 -4.40 -17.85 -8.37
N LYS A 7 -3.24 -17.28 -8.74
CA LYS A 7 -2.65 -16.17 -8.03
C LYS A 7 -3.69 -15.06 -8.02
N ALA A 8 -4.21 -14.71 -6.85
CA ALA A 8 -5.01 -13.52 -6.67
C ALA A 8 -4.10 -12.31 -6.92
N SER A 9 -4.17 -11.77 -8.12
CA SER A 9 -3.55 -10.52 -8.49
C SER A 9 -4.30 -9.40 -7.73
N LEU A 10 -3.61 -8.63 -6.92
CA LEU A 10 -4.14 -7.46 -6.20
C LEU A 10 -4.60 -6.31 -7.13
N GLY A 11 -4.70 -6.52 -8.41
CA GLY A 11 -5.16 -5.56 -9.41
C GLY A 11 -6.37 -6.05 -10.22
N GLY A 12 -7.11 -7.05 -9.74
CA GLY A 12 -8.32 -7.55 -10.40
C GLY A 12 -9.55 -7.33 -9.52
N ARG A 13 -10.64 -6.91 -10.14
CA ARG A 13 -11.93 -6.68 -9.48
C ARG A 13 -12.34 -7.91 -8.67
N LEU A 14 -12.41 -7.78 -7.34
CA LEU A 14 -12.88 -8.86 -6.45
C LEU A 14 -14.34 -9.18 -6.77
N THR A 15 -14.61 -10.43 -7.07
CA THR A 15 -15.99 -10.87 -7.25
C THR A 15 -16.67 -11.07 -5.89
N LYS A 16 -18.01 -11.06 -5.87
CA LYS A 16 -18.77 -11.38 -4.66
C LYS A 16 -18.33 -12.71 -4.03
N LYS A 17 -18.01 -13.70 -4.85
CA LYS A 17 -17.53 -15.00 -4.42
C LYS A 17 -16.14 -14.94 -3.75
N ASP A 18 -15.28 -14.06 -4.25
CA ASP A 18 -13.96 -13.83 -3.63
C ASP A 18 -14.10 -13.16 -2.27
N ILE A 19 -14.96 -12.16 -2.14
CA ILE A 19 -15.28 -11.49 -0.88
C ILE A 19 -15.82 -12.50 0.15
N GLU A 20 -16.80 -13.31 -0.22
CA GLU A 20 -17.35 -14.37 0.65
C GLU A 20 -16.30 -15.40 1.07
N ARG A 21 -15.37 -15.76 0.18
CA ARG A 21 -14.25 -16.67 0.48
C ARG A 21 -13.30 -16.05 1.50
N LEU A 22 -12.95 -14.78 1.31
CA LEU A 22 -12.05 -14.03 2.21
C LEU A 22 -12.70 -13.81 3.57
N GLN A 23 -14.00 -13.49 3.63
CA GLN A 23 -14.74 -13.39 4.90
C GLN A 23 -14.77 -14.73 5.67
N ARG A 24 -14.96 -15.85 4.98
CA ARG A 24 -14.88 -17.18 5.62
C ARG A 24 -13.47 -17.45 6.17
N ARG A 25 -12.42 -17.01 5.45
CA ARG A 25 -11.04 -17.14 5.92
C ARG A 25 -10.78 -16.24 7.12
N PHE A 26 -11.29 -14.99 7.09
CA PHE A 26 -11.26 -14.07 8.21
C PHE A 26 -11.85 -14.69 9.47
N ASN A 27 -13.06 -15.23 9.40
CA ASN A 27 -13.75 -15.84 10.55
C ASN A 27 -13.00 -17.03 11.17
N ARG A 28 -12.16 -17.72 10.39
CA ARG A 28 -11.31 -18.81 10.91
C ARG A 28 -10.07 -18.32 11.65
N LEU A 29 -9.59 -17.12 11.31
CA LEU A 29 -8.37 -16.51 11.87
C LEU A 29 -8.68 -15.49 12.95
N ALA A 30 -9.94 -15.07 13.05
CA ALA A 30 -10.38 -14.14 14.08
C ALA A 30 -10.20 -14.73 15.47
N ASN A 31 -9.77 -13.90 16.39
CA ASN A 31 -9.66 -14.24 17.80
C ASN A 31 -11.04 -14.33 18.47
N ASN A 32 -11.05 -14.57 19.80
CA ASN A 32 -12.29 -14.66 20.57
C ASN A 32 -13.15 -13.37 20.56
N SER A 33 -12.55 -12.23 20.23
CA SER A 33 -13.29 -10.95 20.06
C SER A 33 -13.80 -10.73 18.62
N GLY A 34 -13.62 -11.70 17.72
CA GLY A 34 -14.02 -11.58 16.33
C GLY A 34 -13.11 -10.65 15.50
N LYS A 35 -11.89 -10.39 15.95
CA LYS A 35 -10.91 -9.51 15.27
C LYS A 35 -9.67 -10.28 14.85
N VAL A 36 -9.00 -9.78 13.83
CA VAL A 36 -7.79 -10.36 13.22
C VAL A 36 -6.59 -9.48 13.51
N SER A 37 -5.52 -10.08 14.03
CA SER A 37 -4.24 -9.40 14.22
C SER A 37 -3.49 -9.20 12.89
N ILE A 38 -2.48 -8.34 12.88
CA ILE A 38 -1.63 -8.11 11.71
C ILE A 38 -0.98 -9.41 11.21
N SER A 39 -0.45 -10.25 12.09
CA SER A 39 0.18 -11.52 11.72
C SER A 39 -0.80 -12.52 11.10
N ALA A 40 -2.03 -12.56 11.60
CA ALA A 40 -3.09 -13.37 10.99
C ALA A 40 -3.51 -12.80 9.64
N PHE A 41 -3.58 -11.47 9.48
CA PHE A 41 -3.85 -10.79 8.22
C PHE A 41 -2.78 -11.09 7.16
N GLU A 42 -1.51 -11.00 7.51
CA GLU A 42 -0.39 -11.35 6.63
C GLU A 42 -0.51 -12.78 6.09
N SER A 43 -0.90 -13.73 6.96
CA SER A 43 -1.12 -15.12 6.55
C SER A 43 -2.31 -15.31 5.60
N MET A 44 -3.29 -14.38 5.63
CA MET A 44 -4.47 -14.43 4.77
C MET A 44 -4.19 -14.05 3.32
N VAL A 45 -3.37 -13.03 3.13
CA VAL A 45 -3.28 -12.31 1.85
C VAL A 45 -2.20 -12.92 0.93
N GLU A 46 -1.52 -13.98 1.37
CA GLU A 46 -0.38 -14.58 0.64
C GLU A 46 0.71 -13.56 0.27
N LEU A 47 0.73 -12.44 1.00
CA LEU A 47 1.65 -11.32 0.82
C LEU A 47 2.77 -11.35 1.86
N GLY A 48 3.03 -12.50 2.46
CA GLY A 48 4.09 -12.66 3.43
C GLY A 48 5.41 -12.10 2.89
N GLY A 49 5.96 -11.10 3.60
CA GLY A 49 7.15 -10.37 3.19
C GLY A 49 6.92 -9.07 2.43
N ASN A 50 5.67 -8.66 2.18
CA ASN A 50 5.40 -7.33 1.63
C ASN A 50 5.61 -6.27 2.73
N PRO A 51 6.60 -5.37 2.60
CA PRO A 51 6.94 -4.39 3.62
C PRO A 51 5.83 -3.36 3.87
N PHE A 52 4.85 -3.23 3.00
CA PHE A 52 3.73 -2.32 3.15
C PHE A 52 2.57 -2.88 3.98
N ILE A 53 2.57 -4.18 4.31
CA ILE A 53 1.46 -4.78 5.07
C ILE A 53 1.17 -4.04 6.38
N PRO A 54 2.15 -3.65 7.21
CA PRO A 54 1.88 -2.90 8.42
C PRO A 54 1.18 -1.56 8.16
N ARG A 55 1.57 -0.85 7.11
CA ARG A 55 0.97 0.44 6.73
C ARG A 55 -0.45 0.24 6.17
N ILE A 56 -0.64 -0.75 5.31
CA ILE A 56 -1.96 -1.13 4.78
C ILE A 56 -2.90 -1.53 5.91
N PHE A 57 -2.41 -2.32 6.85
CA PHE A 57 -3.18 -2.72 8.03
C PHE A 57 -3.63 -1.50 8.84
N LYS A 58 -2.69 -0.60 9.18
CA LYS A 58 -2.95 0.66 9.90
C LYS A 58 -3.94 1.58 9.17
N LEU A 59 -3.92 1.54 7.82
CA LEU A 59 -4.85 2.33 7.00
C LEU A 59 -6.30 1.91 7.21
N PHE A 60 -6.55 0.61 7.40
CA PHE A 60 -7.89 0.04 7.56
C PHE A 60 -8.28 -0.19 9.03
N ASP A 61 -7.36 -0.16 9.96
CA ASP A 61 -7.61 -0.14 11.41
C ASP A 61 -8.09 1.26 11.82
N GLU A 62 -9.35 1.55 11.52
CA GLU A 62 -9.97 2.85 11.85
C GLU A 62 -10.16 3.03 13.36
N SER A 63 -10.36 1.92 14.08
CA SER A 63 -10.50 1.93 15.54
C SER A 63 -9.19 2.20 16.28
N GLY A 64 -8.03 1.96 15.62
CA GLY A 64 -6.71 2.16 16.19
C GLY A 64 -6.34 1.17 17.29
N ASP A 65 -7.02 0.02 17.36
CA ASP A 65 -6.78 -0.97 18.41
C ASP A 65 -5.73 -2.04 18.04
N GLY A 66 -5.13 -1.92 16.86
CA GLY A 66 -4.11 -2.85 16.36
C GLY A 66 -4.70 -4.16 15.83
N MET A 67 -6.00 -4.20 15.60
CA MET A 67 -6.71 -5.36 15.07
C MET A 67 -7.76 -4.94 14.04
N LEU A 68 -8.04 -5.78 13.06
CA LEU A 68 -9.14 -5.56 12.13
C LEU A 68 -10.38 -6.32 12.56
N SER A 69 -11.48 -5.59 12.72
CA SER A 69 -12.83 -6.16 12.81
C SER A 69 -13.27 -6.67 11.42
N LEU A 70 -14.33 -7.48 11.40
CA LEU A 70 -14.91 -7.95 10.12
C LEU A 70 -15.41 -6.77 9.26
N GLU A 71 -15.89 -5.71 9.88
CA GLU A 71 -16.37 -4.51 9.19
C GLU A 71 -15.21 -3.76 8.53
N GLU A 72 -14.13 -3.46 9.26
CA GLU A 72 -12.92 -2.83 8.73
C GLU A 72 -12.28 -3.67 7.62
N PHE A 73 -12.22 -4.98 7.81
CA PHE A 73 -11.73 -5.92 6.80
C PHE A 73 -12.60 -5.92 5.53
N THR A 74 -13.93 -5.89 5.68
CA THR A 74 -14.84 -5.84 4.54
C THR A 74 -14.69 -4.54 3.76
N ARG A 75 -14.56 -3.40 4.44
CA ARG A 75 -14.27 -2.10 3.80
C ARG A 75 -12.94 -2.13 3.05
N ALA A 76 -11.91 -2.77 3.62
CA ALA A 76 -10.63 -2.95 2.93
C ALA A 76 -10.81 -3.74 1.62
N LEU A 77 -11.57 -4.84 1.64
CA LEU A 77 -11.84 -5.63 0.44
C LEU A 77 -12.64 -4.85 -0.61
N GLU A 78 -13.63 -4.09 -0.20
CA GLU A 78 -14.42 -3.23 -1.11
C GLU A 78 -13.53 -2.16 -1.75
N TYR A 79 -12.64 -1.57 -0.96
CA TYR A 79 -11.68 -0.59 -1.46
C TYR A 79 -10.71 -1.21 -2.47
N PHE A 80 -10.14 -2.38 -2.16
CA PHE A 80 -9.29 -3.11 -3.12
C PHE A 80 -10.03 -3.50 -4.40
N GLY A 81 -11.32 -3.75 -4.32
CA GLY A 81 -12.15 -4.01 -5.50
C GLY A 81 -12.33 -2.83 -6.44
N GLN A 82 -11.97 -1.61 -6.01
CA GLN A 82 -12.04 -0.38 -6.82
C GLN A 82 -10.69 0.02 -7.41
N LEU A 83 -9.61 -0.68 -7.08
CA LEU A 83 -8.25 -0.37 -7.54
C LEU A 83 -7.98 -0.78 -9.01
N ASP A 84 -8.98 -1.12 -9.79
CA ASP A 84 -8.88 -1.29 -11.24
C ASP A 84 -8.82 0.05 -12.00
N VAL A 85 -9.15 1.16 -11.33
CA VAL A 85 -9.03 2.52 -11.85
C VAL A 85 -7.69 3.11 -11.45
N GLU A 86 -6.91 3.56 -12.42
CA GLU A 86 -5.56 4.12 -12.21
C GLU A 86 -5.56 5.25 -11.16
N GLU A 87 -6.55 6.11 -11.21
CA GLU A 87 -6.71 7.21 -10.24
C GLU A 87 -6.84 6.70 -8.80
N GLU A 88 -7.58 5.62 -8.58
CA GLU A 88 -7.73 5.00 -7.25
C GLU A 88 -6.45 4.30 -6.80
N GLN A 89 -5.64 3.78 -7.73
CA GLN A 89 -4.31 3.24 -7.42
C GLN A 89 -3.37 4.32 -6.90
N TYR A 90 -3.35 5.51 -7.54
CA TYR A 90 -2.55 6.63 -7.06
C TYR A 90 -3.00 7.14 -5.70
N LYS A 91 -4.30 7.28 -5.48
CA LYS A 91 -4.84 7.67 -4.17
C LYS A 91 -4.51 6.65 -3.09
N PHE A 92 -4.57 5.37 -3.41
CA PHE A 92 -4.20 4.31 -2.47
C PHE A 92 -2.72 4.37 -2.11
N ALA A 93 -1.85 4.47 -3.12
CA ALA A 93 -0.42 4.65 -2.90
C ALA A 93 -0.15 5.89 -2.03
N PHE A 94 -0.75 7.03 -2.37
CA PHE A 94 -0.62 8.27 -1.61
C PHE A 94 -0.96 8.07 -0.13
N ARG A 95 -2.09 7.42 0.19
CA ARG A 95 -2.50 7.15 1.58
C ARG A 95 -1.56 6.20 2.35
N ILE A 96 -0.79 5.37 1.65
CA ILE A 96 0.24 4.53 2.28
C ILE A 96 1.44 5.39 2.70
N TYR A 97 1.75 6.45 1.94
CA TYR A 97 2.86 7.37 2.23
C TYR A 97 2.46 8.41 3.28
N ASP A 98 1.29 9.03 3.17
CA ASP A 98 0.71 10.01 4.09
C ASP A 98 0.30 9.31 5.40
N GLU A 99 1.24 9.20 6.33
CA GLU A 99 1.06 8.43 7.57
C GLU A 99 0.23 9.19 8.61
N ASP A 100 0.40 10.50 8.69
CA ASP A 100 -0.32 11.37 9.62
C ASP A 100 -1.69 11.81 9.09
N LYS A 101 -2.00 11.51 7.82
CA LYS A 101 -3.27 11.80 7.13
C LYS A 101 -3.56 13.29 7.01
N ASP A 102 -2.54 14.12 6.87
CA ASP A 102 -2.69 15.57 6.66
C ASP A 102 -2.99 15.95 5.20
N GLY A 103 -2.97 14.96 4.28
CA GLY A 103 -3.25 15.13 2.86
C GLY A 103 -2.04 15.57 2.04
N LEU A 104 -0.84 15.51 2.62
CA LEU A 104 0.44 15.84 2.00
C LEU A 104 1.47 14.77 2.37
N ILE A 105 2.50 14.59 1.56
CA ILE A 105 3.62 13.69 1.88
C ILE A 105 4.84 14.53 2.21
N SER A 106 5.26 14.50 3.45
CA SER A 106 6.47 15.17 3.92
C SER A 106 7.75 14.43 3.51
N SER A 107 8.89 15.10 3.58
CA SER A 107 10.21 14.48 3.37
C SER A 107 10.47 13.33 4.33
N GLU A 108 10.03 13.42 5.57
CA GLU A 108 10.17 12.37 6.58
C GLU A 108 9.34 11.14 6.22
N GLU A 109 8.10 11.31 5.80
CA GLU A 109 7.24 10.21 5.37
C GLU A 109 7.77 9.52 4.12
N LEU A 110 8.24 10.29 3.13
CA LEU A 110 8.89 9.75 1.95
C LEU A 110 10.15 8.95 2.33
N PHE A 111 10.99 9.48 3.24
CA PHE A 111 12.15 8.77 3.75
C PHE A 111 11.77 7.46 4.44
N ASN A 112 10.78 7.47 5.34
CA ASN A 112 10.32 6.30 6.06
C ASN A 112 9.82 5.17 5.14
N VAL A 113 9.17 5.54 4.04
CA VAL A 113 8.77 4.57 3.01
C VAL A 113 10.00 4.01 2.30
N LEU A 114 10.92 4.85 1.86
CA LEU A 114 12.16 4.40 1.20
C LEU A 114 13.01 3.52 2.12
N GLN A 115 13.13 3.88 3.39
CA GLN A 115 13.84 3.08 4.39
C GLN A 115 13.18 1.71 4.58
N THR A 116 11.87 1.65 4.63
CA THR A 116 11.11 0.41 4.72
C THR A 116 11.37 -0.51 3.51
N LEU A 117 11.46 0.05 2.31
CA LEU A 117 11.66 -0.69 1.08
C LEU A 117 13.12 -1.07 0.81
N LEU A 118 14.04 -0.18 1.09
CA LEU A 118 15.42 -0.19 0.59
C LEU A 118 16.47 -0.11 1.69
N GLY A 119 16.09 0.10 2.95
CA GLY A 119 17.01 0.33 4.07
C GLY A 119 17.97 -0.84 4.34
N ASN A 120 17.63 -2.06 3.91
CA ASN A 120 18.55 -3.22 3.96
C ASN A 120 19.59 -3.20 2.83
N THR A 121 19.39 -2.37 1.80
CA THR A 121 20.25 -2.33 0.60
C THR A 121 21.07 -1.06 0.53
N TYR A 122 20.50 0.06 0.97
CA TYR A 122 21.12 1.38 0.88
C TYR A 122 21.23 2.04 2.26
N PRO A 123 22.34 2.72 2.56
CA PRO A 123 22.49 3.48 3.81
C PRO A 123 21.60 4.72 3.82
N ASP A 124 21.19 5.15 5.00
CA ASP A 124 20.26 6.28 5.20
C ASP A 124 20.70 7.56 4.49
N ALA A 125 22.00 7.87 4.47
CA ALA A 125 22.50 9.04 3.76
C ALA A 125 22.23 9.04 2.25
N GLN A 126 22.15 7.85 1.62
CA GLN A 126 21.78 7.74 0.22
C GLN A 126 20.26 7.89 0.03
N LEU A 127 19.47 7.35 0.96
CA LEU A 127 18.02 7.51 0.96
C LEU A 127 17.61 8.98 1.17
N GLU A 128 18.29 9.68 2.11
CA GLU A 128 18.10 11.12 2.31
C GLU A 128 18.41 11.92 1.04
N GLN A 129 19.47 11.57 0.32
CA GLN A 129 19.79 12.23 -0.96
C GLN A 129 18.72 11.98 -2.02
N VAL A 130 18.14 10.77 -2.08
CA VAL A 130 17.02 10.46 -2.99
C VAL A 130 15.80 11.28 -2.61
N VAL A 131 15.46 11.38 -1.33
CA VAL A 131 14.36 12.23 -0.84
C VAL A 131 14.58 13.68 -1.25
N HIS A 132 15.76 14.23 -0.94
CA HIS A 132 16.08 15.61 -1.29
C HIS A 132 15.94 15.91 -2.79
N ASN A 133 16.45 15.01 -3.63
CA ASN A 133 16.35 15.17 -5.09
C ASN A 133 14.88 15.07 -5.55
N THR A 134 14.11 14.15 -4.97
CA THR A 134 12.69 13.96 -5.29
C THR A 134 11.89 15.21 -4.93
N MET A 135 12.05 15.73 -3.71
CA MET A 135 11.39 16.96 -3.29
C MET A 135 11.77 18.13 -4.19
N SER A 136 13.07 18.31 -4.48
CA SER A 136 13.55 19.41 -5.36
C SER A 136 12.98 19.34 -6.79
N GLU A 137 12.61 18.16 -7.26
CA GLU A 137 12.10 17.96 -8.63
C GLU A 137 10.58 18.03 -8.71
N PHE A 138 9.86 17.51 -7.71
CA PHE A 138 8.41 17.32 -7.77
C PHE A 138 7.59 18.26 -6.88
N ASP A 139 8.18 18.83 -5.83
CA ASP A 139 7.56 19.91 -5.04
C ASP A 139 7.56 21.19 -5.88
N ARG A 140 6.43 21.49 -6.49
CA ARG A 140 6.28 22.61 -7.44
C ARG A 140 5.92 23.92 -6.76
N ASP A 141 5.18 23.86 -5.67
CA ASP A 141 4.75 25.05 -4.94
C ASP A 141 5.73 25.50 -3.85
N GLY A 142 6.73 24.65 -3.52
CA GLY A 142 7.81 24.97 -2.61
C GLY A 142 7.44 24.88 -1.14
N ASP A 143 6.41 24.13 -0.80
CA ASP A 143 5.97 23.93 0.59
C ASP A 143 6.75 22.84 1.35
N ASN A 144 7.70 22.16 0.68
CA ASN A 144 8.51 21.03 1.14
C ASN A 144 7.69 19.77 1.46
N LYS A 145 6.56 19.61 0.80
CA LYS A 145 5.72 18.42 0.84
C LYS A 145 5.31 18.06 -0.59
N LEU A 146 4.68 16.92 -0.78
CA LEU A 146 4.07 16.54 -2.06
C LEU A 146 2.57 16.40 -1.88
N ASP A 147 1.82 17.11 -2.67
CA ASP A 147 0.40 16.87 -2.82
C ASP A 147 0.12 15.66 -3.74
N LEU A 148 -1.16 15.29 -3.89
CA LEU A 148 -1.54 14.13 -4.72
C LEU A 148 -1.12 14.29 -6.18
N GLU A 149 -1.20 15.49 -6.76
CA GLU A 149 -0.85 15.72 -8.18
C GLU A 149 0.66 15.67 -8.40
N GLU A 150 1.45 16.18 -7.47
CA GLU A 150 2.91 16.09 -7.48
C GLU A 150 3.38 14.65 -7.29
N PHE A 151 2.75 13.92 -6.38
CA PHE A 151 3.01 12.50 -6.17
C PHE A 151 2.62 11.64 -7.38
N LYS A 152 1.52 11.94 -8.06
CA LYS A 152 1.17 11.30 -9.34
C LYS A 152 2.23 11.54 -10.40
N ALA A 153 2.76 12.78 -10.50
CA ALA A 153 3.83 13.10 -11.43
C ALA A 153 5.10 12.29 -11.15
N LEU A 154 5.46 12.10 -9.87
CA LEU A 154 6.56 11.25 -9.44
C LEU A 154 6.36 9.79 -9.88
N LEU A 155 5.21 9.20 -9.60
CA LEU A 155 4.92 7.80 -9.93
C LEU A 155 4.84 7.57 -11.45
N SER A 156 4.19 8.45 -12.20
CA SER A 156 4.05 8.35 -13.65
C SER A 156 5.41 8.37 -14.34
N ARG A 157 6.39 9.08 -13.81
CA ARG A 157 7.76 9.10 -14.34
C ARG A 157 8.49 7.77 -14.08
N GLN A 158 8.29 7.16 -12.92
CA GLN A 158 8.86 5.84 -12.60
C GLN A 158 8.29 4.76 -13.52
N ASP A 159 7.00 4.78 -13.81
CA ASP A 159 6.36 3.86 -14.74
C ASP A 159 6.92 3.98 -16.16
N LEU A 160 7.18 5.19 -16.62
CA LEU A 160 7.84 5.43 -17.90
C LEU A 160 9.26 4.86 -17.93
N ALA A 161 10.06 5.10 -16.89
CA ALA A 161 11.42 4.57 -16.80
C ALA A 161 11.43 3.03 -16.80
N ASN A 162 10.50 2.38 -16.10
CA ASN A 162 10.35 0.92 -16.09
C ASN A 162 9.93 0.37 -17.46
N LYS A 163 9.02 1.02 -18.16
CA LYS A 163 8.60 0.62 -19.53
C LYS A 163 9.75 0.72 -20.53
N PHE A 164 10.61 1.73 -20.41
CA PHE A 164 11.78 1.88 -21.28
C PHE A 164 12.91 0.90 -20.96
N SER A 165 13.09 0.48 -19.69
CA SER A 165 14.12 -0.49 -19.30
C SER A 165 13.77 -1.92 -19.74
N MET A 166 12.50 -2.24 -19.97
CA MET A 166 12.06 -3.57 -20.43
C MET A 166 12.11 -3.73 -21.95
N SER A 167 12.52 -2.69 -22.69
CA SER A 167 12.56 -2.67 -24.17
C SER A 167 13.97 -2.75 -24.75
N MET A 168 15.00 -3.08 -23.91
CA MET A 168 16.36 -3.32 -24.38
C MET A 168 16.80 -4.76 -24.12
#